data_304942154fa08338353dab489d0321c3
#
_entry.id   304942154fa08338353dab489d0321c3
#
_cell.length_a   1.000
_cell.length_b   1.000
_cell.length_c   1.000
_cell.angle_alpha   90.00
_cell.angle_beta   90.00
_cell.angle_gamma   90.00
#
_symmetry.space_group_name_H-M   'P 1'
#
loop_
_entity.id
_entity.type
_entity.pdbx_description
1 polymer ?
#
loop_
_entity_poly.entity_id
_entity_poly.type
_entity_poly.pdbx_seq_one_letter_code
_entity_poly.pdbx_strand_id
1 'polypeptide(L)'
;MSYPNLFDLSGKTAIVTGGASGLGLSIAEALAKNGAHVALFDLDQHGLEEAAHRLRKAGADVLIKTVDVADRDQMRRSVNAVADDSGRLDIAFGNAGIGGGPGFTGFDGSRNADGEIGSISDAQWDRVMAVNLNSVFATIQSCAFHMKKQRAGRIIITTSIASFRNQGWVGTSYMAAKAGAAHLVRQAALELAHYNITVNAIAPGAFATNIGGGRLKSGHVSRAMSKRIPLGRVADPGEIKGLALFLASPASSFVTGAEIPIDGGSSLGAG
;
A
#
# COMPACT_ATOMS: atom_id res chain seq x y z
N MET A 1 36.00 -4.81 -9.18
CA MET A 1 34.81 -5.67 -8.94
C MET A 1 33.59 -4.79 -9.04
N SER A 2 32.69 -5.03 -9.98
CA SER A 2 31.40 -4.32 -10.02
C SER A 2 30.52 -4.87 -8.89
N TYR A 3 30.01 -4.01 -8.04
CA TYR A 3 29.00 -4.43 -7.07
C TYR A 3 27.72 -4.84 -7.83
N PRO A 4 27.04 -5.94 -7.42
CA PRO A 4 25.76 -6.29 -8.02
C PRO A 4 24.76 -5.14 -7.83
N ASN A 5 23.93 -4.90 -8.85
CA ASN A 5 22.84 -3.91 -8.72
C ASN A 5 21.80 -4.46 -7.72
N LEU A 6 21.85 -3.95 -6.49
CA LEU A 6 20.96 -4.38 -5.41
C LEU A 6 19.47 -4.08 -5.66
N PHE A 7 19.18 -3.24 -6.64
CA PHE A 7 17.81 -2.82 -7.00
C PHE A 7 17.30 -3.47 -8.29
N ASP A 8 18.06 -4.39 -8.88
CA ASP A 8 17.64 -5.14 -10.07
C ASP A 8 16.51 -6.13 -9.71
N LEU A 9 15.40 -6.04 -10.44
CA LEU A 9 14.24 -6.91 -10.31
C LEU A 9 14.00 -7.74 -11.58
N SER A 10 14.98 -7.83 -12.48
CA SER A 10 14.88 -8.60 -13.71
C SER A 10 14.49 -10.06 -13.44
N GLY A 11 13.50 -10.56 -14.17
CA GLY A 11 12.96 -11.90 -13.99
C GLY A 11 12.15 -12.11 -12.71
N LYS A 12 11.76 -11.05 -12.01
CA LYS A 12 10.86 -11.10 -10.84
C LYS A 12 9.43 -10.83 -11.24
N THR A 13 8.49 -11.52 -10.60
CA THR A 13 7.05 -11.29 -10.74
C THR A 13 6.52 -10.58 -9.52
N ALA A 14 5.82 -9.46 -9.74
CA ALA A 14 5.25 -8.61 -8.70
C ALA A 14 3.74 -8.45 -8.86
N ILE A 15 3.00 -8.43 -7.75
CA ILE A 15 1.59 -8.04 -7.69
C ILE A 15 1.48 -6.72 -6.94
N VAL A 16 0.66 -5.78 -7.45
CA VAL A 16 0.35 -4.52 -6.79
C VAL A 16 -1.17 -4.35 -6.74
N THR A 17 -1.77 -4.36 -5.55
CA THR A 17 -3.19 -4.05 -5.37
C THR A 17 -3.41 -2.54 -5.29
N GLY A 18 -4.54 -2.03 -5.80
CA GLY A 18 -4.76 -0.59 -5.97
C GLY A 18 -3.81 0.01 -7.01
N GLY A 19 -3.51 -0.76 -8.08
CA GLY A 19 -2.49 -0.45 -9.08
C GLY A 19 -2.91 0.54 -10.15
N ALA A 20 -4.19 0.90 -10.24
CA ALA A 20 -4.70 1.80 -11.28
C ALA A 20 -4.30 3.26 -11.06
N SER A 21 -4.01 3.69 -9.84
CA SER A 21 -3.74 5.09 -9.54
C SER A 21 -2.86 5.31 -8.30
N GLY A 22 -2.52 6.58 -8.05
CA GLY A 22 -1.90 7.03 -6.79
C GLY A 22 -0.61 6.31 -6.43
N LEU A 23 -0.51 5.86 -5.16
CA LEU A 23 0.69 5.20 -4.65
C LEU A 23 0.92 3.84 -5.34
N GLY A 24 -0.16 3.06 -5.57
CA GLY A 24 -0.05 1.75 -6.21
C GLY A 24 0.53 1.84 -7.61
N LEU A 25 0.07 2.80 -8.40
CA LEU A 25 0.63 3.03 -9.73
C LEU A 25 2.09 3.50 -9.68
N SER A 26 2.43 4.39 -8.76
CA SER A 26 3.81 4.84 -8.57
C SER A 26 4.75 3.69 -8.13
N ILE A 27 4.26 2.80 -7.27
CA ILE A 27 4.97 1.57 -6.88
C ILE A 27 5.20 0.70 -8.12
N ALA A 28 4.14 0.42 -8.88
CA ALA A 28 4.21 -0.39 -10.09
C ALA A 28 5.21 0.16 -11.12
N GLU A 29 5.22 1.48 -11.32
CA GLU A 29 6.21 2.16 -12.19
C GLU A 29 7.65 1.91 -11.73
N ALA A 30 7.91 1.96 -10.43
CA ALA A 30 9.25 1.72 -9.90
C ALA A 30 9.70 0.28 -10.11
N LEU A 31 8.81 -0.69 -9.85
CA LEU A 31 9.11 -2.12 -10.03
C LEU A 31 9.35 -2.45 -11.50
N ALA A 32 8.47 -2.01 -12.38
CA ALA A 32 8.53 -2.25 -13.82
C ALA A 32 9.80 -1.62 -14.45
N LYS A 33 10.16 -0.39 -14.06
CA LYS A 33 11.36 0.29 -14.53
C LYS A 33 12.66 -0.45 -14.13
N ASN A 34 12.61 -1.24 -13.06
CA ASN A 34 13.73 -2.04 -12.59
C ASN A 34 13.65 -3.52 -13.02
N GLY A 35 12.84 -3.82 -14.04
CA GLY A 35 12.84 -5.11 -14.74
C GLY A 35 11.83 -6.14 -14.24
N ALA A 36 10.95 -5.81 -13.29
CA ALA A 36 9.92 -6.73 -12.84
C ALA A 36 8.77 -6.86 -13.86
N HIS A 37 8.25 -8.09 -14.04
CA HIS A 37 6.90 -8.31 -14.56
C HIS A 37 5.88 -7.91 -13.49
N VAL A 38 4.94 -7.00 -13.80
CA VAL A 38 4.04 -6.43 -12.82
C VAL A 38 2.58 -6.72 -13.14
N ALA A 39 1.88 -7.38 -12.21
CA ALA A 39 0.44 -7.56 -12.26
C ALA A 39 -0.26 -6.49 -11.42
N LEU A 40 -1.07 -5.65 -12.07
CA LEU A 40 -1.87 -4.61 -11.43
C LEU A 40 -3.26 -5.16 -11.11
N PHE A 41 -3.67 -5.08 -9.84
CA PHE A 41 -5.01 -5.41 -9.39
C PHE A 41 -5.71 -4.14 -8.92
N ASP A 42 -6.89 -3.88 -9.43
CA ASP A 42 -7.75 -2.76 -9.00
C ASP A 42 -9.21 -3.08 -9.29
N LEU A 43 -10.12 -2.36 -8.68
CA LEU A 43 -11.55 -2.40 -8.99
C LEU A 43 -11.88 -1.56 -10.24
N ASP A 44 -11.08 -0.52 -10.51
CA ASP A 44 -11.22 0.40 -11.63
C ASP A 44 -10.57 -0.17 -12.90
N GLN A 45 -11.35 -0.87 -13.72
CA GLN A 45 -10.86 -1.46 -14.96
C GLN A 45 -10.34 -0.40 -15.94
N HIS A 46 -11.03 0.72 -16.09
CA HIS A 46 -10.59 1.79 -17.00
C HIS A 46 -9.24 2.37 -16.57
N GLY A 47 -9.08 2.68 -15.28
CA GLY A 47 -7.80 3.12 -14.72
C GLY A 47 -6.68 2.09 -14.90
N LEU A 48 -6.99 0.78 -14.80
CA LEU A 48 -6.01 -0.29 -15.07
C LEU A 48 -5.56 -0.29 -16.54
N GLU A 49 -6.48 -0.12 -17.48
CA GLU A 49 -6.17 -0.07 -18.92
C GLU A 49 -5.27 1.12 -19.27
N GLU A 50 -5.58 2.31 -18.72
CA GLU A 50 -4.75 3.51 -18.88
C GLU A 50 -3.35 3.33 -18.27
N ALA A 51 -3.28 2.79 -17.04
CA ALA A 51 -2.03 2.50 -16.36
C ALA A 51 -1.17 1.51 -17.14
N ALA A 52 -1.76 0.42 -17.61
CA ALA A 52 -1.08 -0.60 -18.41
C ALA A 52 -0.58 -0.04 -19.73
N HIS A 53 -1.40 0.75 -20.44
CA HIS A 53 -1.00 1.40 -21.68
C HIS A 53 0.25 2.27 -21.47
N ARG A 54 0.24 3.09 -20.43
CA ARG A 54 1.38 3.97 -20.09
C ARG A 54 2.65 3.17 -19.77
N LEU A 55 2.54 2.12 -18.97
CA LEU A 55 3.67 1.29 -18.56
C LEU A 55 4.24 0.50 -19.75
N ARG A 56 3.38 -0.12 -20.57
CA ARG A 56 3.80 -0.86 -21.77
C ARG A 56 4.47 0.04 -22.80
N LYS A 57 3.99 1.28 -22.96
CA LYS A 57 4.64 2.28 -23.82
C LYS A 57 6.06 2.63 -23.33
N ALA A 58 6.32 2.49 -22.03
CA ALA A 58 7.65 2.65 -21.44
C ALA A 58 8.49 1.35 -21.47
N GLY A 59 8.02 0.30 -22.16
CA GLY A 59 8.72 -0.98 -22.33
C GLY A 59 8.50 -1.98 -21.19
N ALA A 60 7.56 -1.73 -20.28
CA ALA A 60 7.29 -2.63 -19.16
C ALA A 60 6.40 -3.83 -19.57
N ASP A 61 6.67 -4.97 -18.95
CA ASP A 61 5.80 -6.15 -19.01
C ASP A 61 4.73 -6.07 -17.91
N VAL A 62 3.46 -5.89 -18.30
CA VAL A 62 2.36 -5.58 -17.37
C VAL A 62 1.13 -6.42 -17.67
N LEU A 63 0.63 -7.10 -16.66
CA LEU A 63 -0.67 -7.76 -16.60
C LEU A 63 -1.66 -6.89 -15.80
N ILE A 64 -2.93 -6.90 -16.16
CA ILE A 64 -4.00 -6.26 -15.38
C ILE A 64 -5.09 -7.27 -15.03
N LYS A 65 -5.68 -7.12 -13.85
CA LYS A 65 -6.85 -7.89 -13.41
C LYS A 65 -7.80 -6.99 -12.62
N THR A 66 -9.08 -6.98 -13.00
CA THR A 66 -10.12 -6.32 -12.20
C THR A 66 -10.42 -7.19 -10.98
N VAL A 67 -10.11 -6.69 -9.79
CA VAL A 67 -10.19 -7.44 -8.53
C VAL A 67 -10.79 -6.55 -7.44
N ASP A 68 -11.89 -6.99 -6.82
CA ASP A 68 -12.30 -6.45 -5.52
C ASP A 68 -11.48 -7.13 -4.42
N VAL A 69 -10.57 -6.37 -3.80
CA VAL A 69 -9.73 -6.88 -2.71
C VAL A 69 -10.53 -7.26 -1.45
N ALA A 70 -11.77 -6.77 -1.31
CA ALA A 70 -12.69 -7.18 -0.24
C ALA A 70 -13.23 -8.61 -0.45
N ASP A 71 -13.29 -9.09 -1.70
CA ASP A 71 -13.58 -10.49 -2.02
C ASP A 71 -12.31 -11.33 -1.90
N ARG A 72 -12.17 -12.00 -0.77
CA ARG A 72 -10.98 -12.82 -0.46
C ARG A 72 -10.82 -14.01 -1.41
N ASP A 73 -11.90 -14.56 -1.95
CA ASP A 73 -11.83 -15.68 -2.88
C ASP A 73 -11.40 -15.20 -4.28
N GLN A 74 -11.88 -14.04 -4.72
CA GLN A 74 -11.40 -13.40 -5.93
C GLN A 74 -9.90 -13.06 -5.82
N MET A 75 -9.47 -12.53 -4.66
CA MET A 75 -8.06 -12.27 -4.39
C MET A 75 -7.19 -13.53 -4.53
N ARG A 76 -7.60 -14.64 -3.88
CA ARG A 76 -6.89 -15.94 -3.96
C ARG A 76 -6.79 -16.46 -5.40
N ARG A 77 -7.93 -16.47 -6.12
CA ARG A 77 -7.95 -16.90 -7.54
C ARG A 77 -7.03 -16.04 -8.40
N SER A 78 -7.03 -14.73 -8.19
CA SER A 78 -6.23 -13.79 -9.00
C SER A 78 -4.74 -13.91 -8.72
N VAL A 79 -4.34 -14.09 -7.46
CA VAL A 79 -2.94 -14.34 -7.08
C VAL A 79 -2.45 -15.66 -7.65
N ASN A 80 -3.26 -16.74 -7.52
CA ASN A 80 -2.90 -18.05 -8.08
C ASN A 80 -2.69 -17.97 -9.59
N ALA A 81 -3.60 -17.33 -10.32
CA ALA A 81 -3.47 -17.19 -11.77
C ALA A 81 -2.17 -16.47 -12.18
N VAL A 82 -1.77 -15.39 -11.48
CA VAL A 82 -0.50 -14.71 -11.77
C VAL A 82 0.70 -15.59 -11.46
N ALA A 83 0.68 -16.31 -10.34
CA ALA A 83 1.77 -17.20 -9.97
C ALA A 83 1.91 -18.40 -10.92
N ASP A 84 0.79 -18.95 -11.38
CA ASP A 84 0.76 -20.09 -12.33
C ASP A 84 1.22 -19.64 -13.71
N ASP A 85 0.73 -18.51 -14.23
CA ASP A 85 1.11 -17.97 -15.54
C ASP A 85 2.60 -17.60 -15.62
N SER A 86 3.16 -17.05 -14.55
CA SER A 86 4.57 -16.63 -14.49
C SER A 86 5.51 -17.70 -13.96
N GLY A 87 4.99 -18.81 -13.45
CA GLY A 87 5.76 -19.87 -12.78
C GLY A 87 6.40 -19.45 -11.46
N ARG A 88 6.15 -18.21 -10.98
CA ARG A 88 6.73 -17.63 -9.77
C ARG A 88 5.93 -16.43 -9.24
N LEU A 89 6.13 -16.11 -7.96
CA LEU A 89 5.66 -14.86 -7.36
C LEU A 89 6.71 -14.38 -6.35
N ASP A 90 7.39 -13.27 -6.63
CA ASP A 90 8.51 -12.78 -5.83
C ASP A 90 8.14 -11.62 -4.92
N ILE A 91 7.26 -10.73 -5.38
CA ILE A 91 6.97 -9.47 -4.72
C ILE A 91 5.46 -9.27 -4.66
N ALA A 92 4.95 -8.83 -3.51
CA ALA A 92 3.55 -8.48 -3.35
C ALA A 92 3.40 -7.14 -2.60
N PHE A 93 2.69 -6.20 -3.20
CA PHE A 93 2.27 -4.96 -2.56
C PHE A 93 0.78 -5.00 -2.24
N GLY A 94 0.44 -5.13 -0.95
CA GLY A 94 -0.90 -4.93 -0.43
C GLY A 94 -1.15 -3.44 -0.21
N ASN A 95 -1.48 -2.72 -1.30
CA ASN A 95 -1.58 -1.26 -1.28
C ASN A 95 -3.03 -0.74 -1.36
N ALA A 96 -3.96 -1.51 -1.91
CA ALA A 96 -5.36 -1.09 -2.00
C ALA A 96 -5.92 -0.63 -0.66
N GLY A 97 -6.68 0.46 -0.66
CA GLY A 97 -7.26 1.01 0.55
C GLY A 97 -8.27 2.12 0.27
N ILE A 98 -9.18 2.32 1.19
CA ILE A 98 -10.18 3.40 1.17
C ILE A 98 -10.09 4.26 2.43
N GLY A 99 -10.61 5.49 2.37
CA GLY A 99 -10.74 6.34 3.56
C GLY A 99 -11.79 5.81 4.54
N GLY A 100 -11.67 6.18 5.81
CA GLY A 100 -12.55 5.75 6.90
C GLY A 100 -13.74 6.68 7.17
N GLY A 101 -14.08 7.57 6.24
CA GLY A 101 -15.04 8.63 6.50
C GLY A 101 -14.43 9.84 7.24
N PRO A 102 -15.25 10.77 7.75
CA PRO A 102 -14.76 11.92 8.48
C PRO A 102 -14.18 11.51 9.84
N GLY A 103 -13.25 12.31 10.34
CA GLY A 103 -12.81 12.21 11.73
C GLY A 103 -13.70 13.06 12.66
N PHE A 104 -13.54 12.88 13.96
CA PHE A 104 -14.31 13.61 14.99
C PHE A 104 -13.85 15.06 15.17
N THR A 105 -12.81 15.49 14.45
CA THR A 105 -12.44 16.92 14.34
C THR A 105 -12.22 17.32 12.89
N GLY A 106 -12.43 18.59 12.59
CA GLY A 106 -11.93 19.24 11.37
C GLY A 106 -10.44 19.53 11.44
N PHE A 107 -9.87 19.95 10.31
CA PHE A 107 -8.48 20.41 10.26
C PHE A 107 -8.22 21.69 11.06
N ASP A 108 -9.27 22.46 11.33
CA ASP A 108 -9.26 23.67 12.15
C ASP A 108 -9.41 23.38 13.66
N GLY A 109 -9.58 22.11 14.03
CA GLY A 109 -9.81 21.66 15.41
C GLY A 109 -11.28 21.71 15.85
N SER A 110 -12.19 22.16 14.98
CA SER A 110 -13.64 22.13 15.27
C SER A 110 -14.14 20.71 15.48
N ARG A 111 -15.12 20.52 16.37
CA ARG A 111 -15.78 19.20 16.55
C ARG A 111 -16.62 18.87 15.33
N ASN A 112 -16.64 17.58 14.98
CA ASN A 112 -17.41 17.04 13.89
C ASN A 112 -18.20 15.82 14.37
N ALA A 113 -19.49 16.01 14.62
CA ALA A 113 -20.38 14.97 15.14
C ALA A 113 -20.50 13.76 14.21
N ASP A 114 -20.43 13.97 12.89
CA ASP A 114 -20.53 12.89 11.91
C ASP A 114 -19.32 11.92 11.94
N GLY A 115 -18.22 12.37 12.53
CA GLY A 115 -17.01 11.56 12.70
C GLY A 115 -16.84 10.98 14.10
N GLU A 116 -17.77 11.22 15.02
CA GLU A 116 -17.74 10.64 16.36
C GLU A 116 -18.04 9.14 16.33
N ILE A 117 -17.51 8.39 17.29
CA ILE A 117 -17.62 6.93 17.32
C ILE A 117 -19.07 6.43 17.30
N GLY A 118 -19.98 7.16 17.93
CA GLY A 118 -21.42 6.83 17.93
C GLY A 118 -22.14 7.08 16.60
N SER A 119 -21.52 7.80 15.67
CA SER A 119 -22.08 8.10 14.34
C SER A 119 -21.58 7.17 13.23
N ILE A 120 -20.63 6.28 13.54
CA ILE A 120 -20.10 5.33 12.58
C ILE A 120 -21.10 4.17 12.43
N SER A 121 -21.67 3.99 11.22
CA SER A 121 -22.54 2.84 10.96
C SER A 121 -21.76 1.54 10.84
N ASP A 122 -22.40 0.41 11.17
CA ASP A 122 -21.83 -0.93 11.00
C ASP A 122 -21.39 -1.16 9.54
N ALA A 123 -22.19 -0.73 8.58
CA ALA A 123 -21.86 -0.86 7.16
C ALA A 123 -20.59 -0.10 6.77
N GLN A 124 -20.38 1.11 7.31
CA GLN A 124 -19.15 1.87 7.11
C GLN A 124 -17.95 1.19 7.76
N TRP A 125 -18.11 0.73 8.99
CA TRP A 125 -17.09 -0.01 9.71
C TRP A 125 -16.67 -1.27 8.93
N ASP A 126 -17.62 -2.11 8.57
CA ASP A 126 -17.40 -3.38 7.87
C ASP A 126 -16.72 -3.16 6.51
N ARG A 127 -17.17 -2.16 5.75
CA ARG A 127 -16.55 -1.81 4.46
C ARG A 127 -15.08 -1.41 4.62
N VAL A 128 -14.78 -0.59 5.61
CA VAL A 128 -13.40 -0.14 5.87
C VAL A 128 -12.52 -1.31 6.34
N MET A 129 -13.03 -2.15 7.24
CA MET A 129 -12.32 -3.34 7.71
C MET A 129 -12.10 -4.34 6.58
N ALA A 130 -13.09 -4.58 5.73
CA ALA A 130 -12.97 -5.47 4.58
C ALA A 130 -11.85 -5.05 3.62
N VAL A 131 -11.80 -3.76 3.28
CA VAL A 131 -10.83 -3.24 2.30
C VAL A 131 -9.45 -2.97 2.92
N ASN A 132 -9.36 -2.42 4.16
CA ASN A 132 -8.07 -1.97 4.71
C ASN A 132 -7.38 -2.99 5.63
N LEU A 133 -8.09 -4.03 6.09
CA LEU A 133 -7.52 -5.06 6.96
C LEU A 133 -7.70 -6.48 6.39
N ASN A 134 -8.94 -6.90 6.07
CA ASN A 134 -9.18 -8.26 5.61
C ASN A 134 -8.49 -8.52 4.26
N SER A 135 -8.42 -7.52 3.39
CA SER A 135 -7.67 -7.61 2.13
C SER A 135 -6.17 -7.79 2.35
N VAL A 136 -5.61 -7.14 3.37
CA VAL A 136 -4.19 -7.30 3.76
C VAL A 136 -3.92 -8.74 4.18
N PHE A 137 -4.80 -9.31 5.01
CA PHE A 137 -4.72 -10.72 5.38
C PHE A 137 -4.79 -11.63 4.16
N ALA A 138 -5.77 -11.41 3.26
CA ALA A 138 -5.92 -12.21 2.04
C ALA A 138 -4.69 -12.11 1.11
N THR A 139 -4.12 -10.92 0.99
CA THR A 139 -2.90 -10.68 0.20
C THR A 139 -1.72 -11.47 0.78
N ILE A 140 -1.44 -11.31 2.08
CA ILE A 140 -0.34 -12.02 2.75
C ILE A 140 -0.54 -13.54 2.63
N GLN A 141 -1.74 -14.05 2.94
CA GLN A 141 -2.05 -15.48 2.91
C GLN A 141 -1.86 -16.08 1.51
N SER A 142 -2.41 -15.43 0.49
CA SER A 142 -2.38 -15.95 -0.89
C SER A 142 -0.96 -15.92 -1.47
N CYS A 143 -0.23 -14.82 -1.24
CA CYS A 143 1.14 -14.69 -1.75
C CYS A 143 2.11 -15.60 -0.99
N ALA A 144 1.99 -15.71 0.32
CA ALA A 144 2.82 -16.59 1.13
C ALA A 144 2.69 -18.07 0.71
N PHE A 145 1.53 -18.52 0.22
CA PHE A 145 1.35 -19.89 -0.27
C PHE A 145 2.34 -20.24 -1.40
N HIS A 146 2.53 -19.35 -2.36
CA HIS A 146 3.47 -19.52 -3.47
C HIS A 146 4.91 -19.28 -3.02
N MET A 147 5.15 -18.22 -2.27
CA MET A 147 6.49 -17.83 -1.80
C MET A 147 7.10 -18.86 -0.84
N LYS A 148 6.30 -19.55 -0.02
CA LYS A 148 6.77 -20.65 0.84
C LYS A 148 7.36 -21.81 0.02
N LYS A 149 6.74 -22.16 -1.12
CA LYS A 149 7.26 -23.20 -2.02
C LYS A 149 8.59 -22.79 -2.67
N GLN A 150 8.74 -21.52 -2.99
CA GLN A 150 9.97 -20.95 -3.57
C GLN A 150 11.07 -20.72 -2.54
N ARG A 151 10.72 -20.70 -1.23
CA ARG A 151 11.58 -20.28 -0.11
C ARG A 151 12.21 -18.90 -0.33
N ALA A 152 11.45 -18.00 -0.92
CA ALA A 152 11.84 -16.62 -1.19
C ALA A 152 10.59 -15.77 -1.45
N GLY A 153 10.57 -14.52 -0.96
CA GLY A 153 9.50 -13.57 -1.23
C GLY A 153 9.68 -12.24 -0.51
N ARG A 154 8.98 -11.23 -1.00
CA ARG A 154 8.90 -9.89 -0.44
C ARG A 154 7.44 -9.48 -0.38
N ILE A 155 6.88 -9.28 0.80
CA ILE A 155 5.52 -8.80 0.99
C ILE A 155 5.60 -7.43 1.64
N ILE A 156 5.00 -6.43 1.00
CA ILE A 156 5.02 -5.04 1.47
C ILE A 156 3.58 -4.53 1.57
N ILE A 157 3.21 -4.05 2.74
CA ILE A 157 1.86 -3.55 3.02
C ILE A 157 1.89 -2.02 3.15
N THR A 158 1.00 -1.35 2.44
CA THR A 158 0.77 0.08 2.63
C THR A 158 -0.15 0.29 3.84
N THR A 159 0.45 0.60 4.98
CA THR A 159 -0.26 0.99 6.20
C THR A 159 -0.58 2.49 6.17
N SER A 160 -0.25 3.22 7.17
CA SER A 160 -0.35 4.69 7.31
C SER A 160 0.31 5.11 8.62
N ILE A 161 0.74 6.36 8.74
CA ILE A 161 1.08 6.92 10.06
C ILE A 161 -0.11 6.85 11.05
N ALA A 162 -1.34 6.69 10.55
CA ALA A 162 -2.53 6.42 11.35
C ALA A 162 -2.52 5.07 12.08
N SER A 163 -1.59 4.17 11.75
CA SER A 163 -1.41 2.88 12.44
C SER A 163 -0.80 3.02 13.85
N PHE A 164 -0.04 4.10 14.09
CA PHE A 164 0.67 4.34 15.35
C PHE A 164 0.53 5.76 15.89
N ARG A 165 -0.13 6.68 15.14
CA ARG A 165 -0.39 8.05 15.58
C ARG A 165 -1.87 8.39 15.47
N ASN A 166 -2.46 8.84 16.58
CA ASN A 166 -3.86 9.28 16.60
C ASN A 166 -4.03 10.63 15.89
N GLN A 167 -5.08 10.76 15.09
CA GLN A 167 -5.39 11.94 14.29
C GLN A 167 -6.90 12.20 14.32
N GLY A 168 -7.35 13.28 14.94
CA GLY A 168 -8.78 13.59 15.10
C GLY A 168 -9.54 13.79 13.78
N TRP A 169 -8.85 14.17 12.70
CA TRP A 169 -9.42 14.38 11.36
C TRP A 169 -9.46 13.13 10.47
N VAL A 170 -8.98 11.98 10.97
CA VAL A 170 -9.02 10.69 10.28
C VAL A 170 -10.11 9.82 10.91
N GLY A 171 -10.89 9.15 10.07
CA GLY A 171 -11.98 8.29 10.55
C GLY A 171 -11.48 7.12 11.40
N THR A 172 -12.19 6.85 12.50
CA THR A 172 -11.80 5.85 13.51
C THR A 172 -11.65 4.43 12.94
N SER A 173 -12.54 4.01 12.04
CA SER A 173 -12.46 2.69 11.39
C SER A 173 -11.19 2.52 10.56
N TYR A 174 -10.74 3.58 9.89
CA TYR A 174 -9.48 3.58 9.14
C TYR A 174 -8.27 3.39 10.07
N MET A 175 -8.24 4.12 11.18
CA MET A 175 -7.16 4.02 12.16
C MET A 175 -7.07 2.63 12.76
N ALA A 176 -8.21 2.06 13.16
CA ALA A 176 -8.29 0.69 13.67
C ALA A 176 -7.78 -0.34 12.64
N ALA A 177 -8.24 -0.22 11.39
CA ALA A 177 -7.83 -1.12 10.31
C ALA A 177 -6.32 -1.03 10.01
N LYS A 178 -5.76 0.19 9.95
CA LYS A 178 -4.33 0.39 9.68
C LYS A 178 -3.44 -0.07 10.84
N ALA A 179 -3.87 0.12 12.09
CA ALA A 179 -3.20 -0.42 13.27
C ALA A 179 -3.20 -1.97 13.27
N GLY A 180 -4.35 -2.58 12.96
CA GLY A 180 -4.47 -4.03 12.79
C GLY A 180 -3.58 -4.57 11.67
N ALA A 181 -3.54 -3.89 10.52
CA ALA A 181 -2.68 -4.26 9.40
C ALA A 181 -1.19 -4.19 9.76
N ALA A 182 -0.75 -3.15 10.49
CA ALA A 182 0.62 -3.01 10.96
C ALA A 182 1.02 -4.14 11.93
N HIS A 183 0.10 -4.53 12.83
CA HIS A 183 0.38 -5.66 13.72
C HIS A 183 0.44 -6.99 12.97
N LEU A 184 -0.45 -7.20 11.99
CA LEU A 184 -0.44 -8.38 11.14
C LEU A 184 0.86 -8.52 10.35
N VAL A 185 1.44 -7.40 9.87
CA VAL A 185 2.77 -7.39 9.21
C VAL A 185 3.84 -7.96 10.14
N ARG A 186 3.90 -7.52 11.41
CA ARG A 186 4.87 -8.02 12.39
C ARG A 186 4.70 -9.51 12.68
N GLN A 187 3.46 -9.95 12.85
CA GLN A 187 3.16 -11.37 13.09
C GLN A 187 3.53 -12.23 11.87
N ALA A 188 3.16 -11.80 10.67
CA ALA A 188 3.50 -12.51 9.44
C ALA A 188 5.01 -12.52 9.16
N ALA A 189 5.73 -11.44 9.50
CA ALA A 189 7.18 -11.38 9.38
C ALA A 189 7.87 -12.44 10.24
N LEU A 190 7.42 -12.59 11.50
CA LEU A 190 7.94 -13.61 12.42
C LEU A 190 7.68 -15.03 11.88
N GLU A 191 6.45 -15.30 11.42
CA GLU A 191 6.07 -16.62 10.90
C GLU A 191 6.84 -16.98 9.61
N LEU A 192 6.94 -16.01 8.69
CA LEU A 192 7.40 -16.27 7.32
C LEU A 192 8.93 -16.20 7.17
N ALA A 193 9.64 -15.68 8.16
CA ALA A 193 11.11 -15.57 8.14
C ALA A 193 11.81 -16.92 7.91
N HIS A 194 11.29 -18.02 8.49
CA HIS A 194 11.80 -19.37 8.27
C HIS A 194 11.81 -19.81 6.80
N TYR A 195 10.94 -19.20 5.99
CA TYR A 195 10.84 -19.47 4.54
C TYR A 195 11.64 -18.46 3.70
N ASN A 196 12.49 -17.63 4.32
CA ASN A 196 13.22 -16.55 3.64
C ASN A 196 12.28 -15.54 2.93
N ILE A 197 11.13 -15.29 3.55
CA ILE A 197 10.15 -14.30 3.10
C ILE A 197 10.20 -13.13 4.07
N THR A 198 10.43 -11.92 3.57
CA THR A 198 10.33 -10.71 4.39
C THR A 198 8.95 -10.09 4.25
N VAL A 199 8.41 -9.59 5.36
CA VAL A 199 7.13 -8.88 5.39
C VAL A 199 7.34 -7.55 6.07
N ASN A 200 7.11 -6.45 5.34
CA ASN A 200 7.32 -5.10 5.85
C ASN A 200 6.13 -4.19 5.54
N ALA A 201 6.08 -3.03 6.14
CA ALA A 201 5.10 -2.01 5.87
C ALA A 201 5.74 -0.68 5.47
N ILE A 202 5.09 0.03 4.56
CA ILE A 202 5.29 1.45 4.33
C ILE A 202 4.13 2.17 5.02
N ALA A 203 4.42 3.20 5.83
CA ALA A 203 3.44 4.02 6.53
C ALA A 203 3.42 5.44 5.93
N PRO A 204 2.63 5.71 4.88
CA PRO A 204 2.55 7.03 4.30
C PRO A 204 1.90 8.04 5.24
N GLY A 205 2.39 9.29 5.16
CA GLY A 205 1.69 10.48 5.62
C GLY A 205 0.74 11.03 4.55
N ALA A 206 0.73 12.35 4.39
CA ALA A 206 -0.11 13.03 3.41
C ALA A 206 0.53 13.02 2.00
N PHE A 207 -0.12 12.32 1.08
CA PHE A 207 0.22 12.26 -0.34
C PHE A 207 -0.92 12.79 -1.21
N ALA A 208 -0.61 13.41 -2.34
CA ALA A 208 -1.57 13.97 -3.30
C ALA A 208 -2.24 12.86 -4.15
N THR A 209 -3.05 12.02 -3.52
CA THR A 209 -3.76 10.89 -4.15
C THR A 209 -5.27 11.11 -4.20
N ASN A 210 -6.01 10.14 -4.77
CA ASN A 210 -7.48 10.14 -4.79
C ASN A 210 -8.12 9.71 -3.46
N ILE A 211 -7.35 9.17 -2.52
CA ILE A 211 -7.87 8.73 -1.22
C ILE A 211 -8.54 9.92 -0.50
N GLY A 212 -9.64 9.65 0.18
CA GLY A 212 -10.41 10.72 0.83
C GLY A 212 -11.00 11.76 -0.13
N GLY A 213 -11.29 11.35 -1.40
CA GLY A 213 -11.89 12.23 -2.42
C GLY A 213 -10.92 13.20 -3.07
N GLY A 214 -9.62 12.95 -3.03
CA GLY A 214 -8.61 13.77 -3.71
C GLY A 214 -8.34 15.13 -3.06
N ARG A 215 -8.83 15.37 -1.85
CA ARG A 215 -8.73 16.66 -1.15
C ARG A 215 -7.29 17.17 -0.93
N LEU A 216 -6.32 16.26 -0.96
CA LEU A 216 -4.90 16.60 -0.79
C LEU A 216 -4.19 16.98 -2.08
N LYS A 217 -4.83 16.85 -3.25
CA LYS A 217 -4.20 17.18 -4.55
C LYS A 217 -3.97 18.68 -4.73
N SER A 218 -4.88 19.52 -4.21
CA SER A 218 -4.78 20.97 -4.33
C SER A 218 -5.74 21.69 -3.36
N GLY A 219 -5.70 23.01 -3.38
CA GLY A 219 -6.68 23.84 -2.68
C GLY A 219 -6.39 24.09 -1.20
N HIS A 220 -7.42 24.45 -0.44
CA HIS A 220 -7.29 24.88 0.95
C HIS A 220 -6.85 23.74 1.88
N VAL A 221 -7.39 22.54 1.69
CA VAL A 221 -7.06 21.36 2.53
C VAL A 221 -5.59 20.96 2.36
N SER A 222 -5.09 20.96 1.14
CA SER A 222 -3.67 20.68 0.86
C SER A 222 -2.75 21.71 1.54
N ARG A 223 -3.09 23.02 1.45
CA ARG A 223 -2.32 24.08 2.12
C ARG A 223 -2.38 23.97 3.65
N ALA A 224 -3.54 23.66 4.22
CA ALA A 224 -3.69 23.46 5.65
C ALA A 224 -2.88 22.25 6.15
N MET A 225 -2.89 21.15 5.39
CA MET A 225 -2.10 19.97 5.68
C MET A 225 -0.59 20.25 5.60
N SER A 226 -0.13 20.98 4.57
CA SER A 226 1.27 21.36 4.40
C SER A 226 1.86 22.06 5.62
N LYS A 227 1.08 22.90 6.29
CA LYS A 227 1.51 23.59 7.52
C LYS A 227 1.76 22.65 8.71
N ARG A 228 1.20 21.44 8.67
CA ARG A 228 1.32 20.43 9.74
C ARG A 228 2.44 19.41 9.44
N ILE A 229 3.04 19.50 8.28
CA ILE A 229 4.13 18.60 7.85
C ILE A 229 5.45 19.36 8.03
N PRO A 230 6.42 18.86 8.79
CA PRO A 230 7.72 19.53 8.97
C PRO A 230 8.43 19.89 7.67
N LEU A 231 8.34 19.04 6.63
CA LEU A 231 8.88 19.39 5.29
C LEU A 231 8.03 20.41 4.51
N GLY A 232 6.95 20.95 5.10
CA GLY A 232 6.18 22.09 4.58
C GLY A 232 5.30 21.81 3.37
N ARG A 233 5.11 20.55 2.96
CA ARG A 233 4.33 20.20 1.76
C ARG A 233 3.68 18.82 1.86
N VAL A 234 2.61 18.64 1.11
CA VAL A 234 2.05 17.33 0.77
C VAL A 234 3.00 16.64 -0.23
N ALA A 235 3.23 15.35 -0.09
CA ALA A 235 4.12 14.60 -0.95
C ALA A 235 3.47 14.27 -2.31
N ASP A 236 4.29 14.20 -3.36
CA ASP A 236 3.89 13.63 -4.65
C ASP A 236 3.86 12.10 -4.55
N PRO A 237 2.88 11.41 -5.18
CA PRO A 237 2.84 9.94 -5.19
C PRO A 237 4.14 9.28 -5.65
N GLY A 238 4.89 9.92 -6.53
CA GLY A 238 6.18 9.42 -7.01
C GLY A 238 7.27 9.30 -5.94
N GLU A 239 7.14 10.01 -4.82
CA GLU A 239 8.14 9.98 -3.75
C GLU A 239 8.16 8.65 -2.97
N ILE A 240 7.12 7.80 -3.12
CA ILE A 240 7.10 6.46 -2.53
C ILE A 240 8.06 5.47 -3.23
N LYS A 241 8.44 5.75 -4.50
CA LYS A 241 9.15 4.83 -5.38
C LYS A 241 10.45 4.30 -4.79
N GLY A 242 11.25 5.17 -4.18
CA GLY A 242 12.55 4.79 -3.61
C GLY A 242 12.41 3.78 -2.48
N LEU A 243 11.49 4.02 -1.54
CA LEU A 243 11.25 3.12 -0.42
C LEU A 243 10.59 1.80 -0.88
N ALA A 244 9.65 1.87 -1.82
CA ALA A 244 9.02 0.69 -2.39
C ALA A 244 10.06 -0.22 -3.09
N LEU A 245 10.93 0.36 -3.91
CA LEU A 245 12.00 -0.37 -4.58
C LEU A 245 13.01 -0.96 -3.58
N PHE A 246 13.39 -0.22 -2.54
CA PHE A 246 14.25 -0.74 -1.47
C PHE A 246 13.66 -2.00 -0.85
N LEU A 247 12.39 -1.95 -0.41
CA LEU A 247 11.75 -3.09 0.26
C LEU A 247 11.48 -4.28 -0.67
N ALA A 248 11.31 -4.04 -1.97
CA ALA A 248 11.07 -5.07 -2.97
C ALA A 248 12.36 -5.80 -3.42
N SER A 249 13.52 -5.20 -3.16
CA SER A 249 14.80 -5.61 -3.76
C SER A 249 15.73 -6.35 -2.77
N PRO A 250 16.84 -6.93 -3.24
CA PRO A 250 17.89 -7.48 -2.38
C PRO A 250 18.50 -6.49 -1.39
N ALA A 251 18.39 -5.17 -1.64
CA ALA A 251 18.90 -4.12 -0.76
C ALA A 251 18.31 -4.18 0.67
N SER A 252 17.11 -4.75 0.82
CA SER A 252 16.42 -4.92 2.11
C SER A 252 16.45 -6.36 2.64
N SER A 253 17.38 -7.19 2.21
CA SER A 253 17.40 -8.63 2.51
C SER A 253 17.39 -8.97 4.01
N PHE A 254 17.83 -8.06 4.88
CA PHE A 254 17.84 -8.24 6.34
C PHE A 254 16.78 -7.37 7.07
N VAL A 255 15.80 -6.83 6.32
CA VAL A 255 14.70 -6.02 6.86
C VAL A 255 13.41 -6.83 6.82
N THR A 256 12.86 -7.16 7.99
CA THR A 256 11.55 -7.83 8.12
C THR A 256 10.84 -7.37 9.38
N GLY A 257 9.52 -7.25 9.35
CA GLY A 257 8.69 -6.76 10.45
C GLY A 257 8.74 -5.25 10.66
N ALA A 258 9.44 -4.51 9.79
CA ALA A 258 9.55 -3.07 9.89
C ALA A 258 8.27 -2.37 9.36
N GLU A 259 7.88 -1.29 10.03
CA GLU A 259 6.92 -0.31 9.53
C GLU A 259 7.65 1.02 9.36
N ILE A 260 7.86 1.43 8.11
CA ILE A 260 8.71 2.57 7.78
C ILE A 260 7.85 3.77 7.40
N PRO A 261 7.83 4.87 8.19
CA PRO A 261 7.11 6.08 7.84
C PRO A 261 7.76 6.79 6.65
N ILE A 262 6.90 7.29 5.75
CA ILE A 262 7.25 8.21 4.68
C ILE A 262 6.25 9.36 4.72
N ASP A 263 6.51 10.37 5.52
CA ASP A 263 5.50 11.30 5.99
C ASP A 263 5.97 12.76 6.12
N GLY A 264 7.18 13.05 5.69
CA GLY A 264 7.77 14.38 5.82
C GLY A 264 7.93 14.86 7.27
N GLY A 265 8.01 13.93 8.23
CA GLY A 265 8.14 14.20 9.66
C GLY A 265 6.81 14.39 10.40
N SER A 266 5.66 14.19 9.73
CA SER A 266 4.32 14.41 10.33
C SER A 266 4.09 13.61 11.62
N SER A 267 4.70 12.43 11.75
CA SER A 267 4.54 11.57 12.93
C SER A 267 5.41 11.98 14.12
N LEU A 268 6.33 12.91 13.96
CA LEU A 268 7.28 13.30 15.04
C LEU A 268 6.69 14.29 16.07
N GLY A 269 5.47 14.78 15.85
CA GLY A 269 4.77 15.58 16.84
C GLY A 269 5.12 17.09 16.85
N ALA A 270 5.68 17.61 15.78
CA ALA A 270 5.88 19.04 15.63
C ALA A 270 4.51 19.73 15.39
N GLY A 271 3.97 20.42 16.40
CA GLY A 271 2.77 21.25 16.36
C GLY A 271 1.49 20.58 16.82
#